data_84a28a1f16b73e96344df4b9d3d53176
#
_entry.id   84a28a1f16b73e96344df4b9d3d53176
#
_cell.length_a   1.000
_cell.length_b   1.000
_cell.length_c   1.000
_cell.angle_alpha   90.00
_cell.angle_beta   90.00
_cell.angle_gamma   90.00
#
_symmetry.space_group_name_H-M   'P 1'
#
loop_
_entity.id
_entity.type
_entity.pdbx_description
1 polymer ?
#
loop_
_entity_poly.entity_id
_entity_poly.type
_entity_poly.pdbx_seq_one_letter_code
_entity_poly.pdbx_strand_id
1 'polypeptide(L)'
;MITTVAGTGAYGYTGDNGPATSATLANPYGINLDRAGNLLIADAKNNRVRHVDIATNVITTSAGASGPRDYDLYALQASLSSVGQVAIDGAGNVFISESGSNTLLRLDSVTNLLSKVGFGTPFNAMFGLARDRAGNLFVADETQIWRVDPVTGVFTTVAGNGSGCPQETDGLGDGCPATDAWLEPLSIAVDDAGNLFIGDGAGGNSLVRRVDRVTQIVTIVAGVVAGGSSGCPQEINDIGDGCLATQVDLGSIGGVAVDSKGNVLLTTGSRVRRVNASTHIITTVAGTGDEAYSGDNGPATSAGVAAWQVAVDGVGNLFITGNGRIRRVDAVTKVITTVAGNGIPGYSGDGGLATKASIQALSIASIDSYGNLFIGDGANFRVRKVPLGVPGILLSTTALNFGNVVLNTQSPAQTVTITNNGTALLEFFSIAASGGFRQSNTCHSGVQPGAACQVSVIFVPNSIGAQSAVLTIRPNIPGDARKVTLSGVGISQ
;
A
#
# COMPACT_ATOMS: atom_id res chain seq x y z
N MET A 1 -18.06 4.98 -11.01
CA MET A 1 -18.59 3.69 -11.54
C MET A 1 -17.90 2.56 -10.81
N ILE A 2 -18.51 1.40 -10.61
CA ILE A 2 -17.87 0.19 -10.11
C ILE A 2 -17.97 -0.89 -11.17
N THR A 3 -16.92 -1.69 -11.33
CA THR A 3 -16.90 -2.79 -12.29
C THR A 3 -16.25 -4.02 -11.66
N THR A 4 -16.72 -5.22 -12.00
CA THR A 4 -15.98 -6.44 -11.75
C THR A 4 -14.78 -6.48 -12.69
N VAL A 5 -13.60 -6.75 -12.16
CA VAL A 5 -12.37 -6.95 -12.94
C VAL A 5 -11.95 -8.41 -12.99
N ALA A 6 -12.40 -9.22 -12.05
CA ALA A 6 -12.22 -10.67 -12.07
C ALA A 6 -13.34 -11.37 -11.31
N GLY A 7 -13.73 -12.54 -11.77
CA GLY A 7 -14.73 -13.40 -11.17
C GLY A 7 -16.15 -13.23 -11.71
N THR A 8 -16.84 -14.34 -11.94
CA THR A 8 -18.27 -14.37 -12.34
C THR A 8 -19.20 -14.27 -11.15
N GLY A 9 -18.72 -14.55 -9.93
CA GLY A 9 -19.51 -14.73 -8.72
C GLY A 9 -20.01 -16.15 -8.51
N ALA A 10 -19.70 -17.05 -9.40
CA ALA A 10 -19.86 -18.47 -9.14
C ALA A 10 -18.61 -18.99 -8.40
N TYR A 11 -18.85 -19.82 -7.38
CA TYR A 11 -17.79 -20.53 -6.69
C TYR A 11 -17.16 -21.55 -7.64
N GLY A 12 -15.84 -21.59 -7.74
CA GLY A 12 -15.13 -22.56 -8.54
C GLY A 12 -13.81 -22.05 -9.09
N TYR A 13 -13.19 -22.89 -9.92
CA TYR A 13 -11.92 -22.62 -10.58
C TYR A 13 -12.05 -22.88 -12.09
N THR A 14 -12.16 -21.82 -12.87
CA THR A 14 -12.20 -21.85 -14.34
C THR A 14 -11.61 -20.57 -14.93
N GLY A 15 -11.49 -20.54 -16.24
CA GLY A 15 -11.31 -19.30 -17.02
C GLY A 15 -9.86 -18.90 -17.26
N ASP A 16 -8.86 -19.73 -16.95
CA ASP A 16 -7.47 -19.44 -17.29
C ASP A 16 -7.27 -19.21 -18.79
N ASN A 17 -6.43 -18.26 -19.13
CA ASN A 17 -6.15 -17.78 -20.48
C ASN A 17 -7.34 -17.12 -21.19
N GLY A 18 -8.39 -16.81 -20.45
CA GLY A 18 -9.57 -16.10 -20.92
C GLY A 18 -9.80 -14.77 -20.20
N PRO A 19 -10.92 -14.07 -20.51
CA PRO A 19 -11.28 -12.84 -19.84
C PRO A 19 -11.45 -13.06 -18.33
N ALA A 20 -10.79 -12.24 -17.50
CA ALA A 20 -10.83 -12.37 -16.05
C ALA A 20 -12.26 -12.30 -15.47
N THR A 21 -13.13 -11.52 -16.09
CA THR A 21 -14.54 -11.40 -15.71
C THR A 21 -15.37 -12.64 -16.01
N SER A 22 -14.86 -13.58 -16.83
CA SER A 22 -15.49 -14.86 -17.15
C SER A 22 -14.96 -16.02 -16.32
N ALA A 23 -13.96 -15.79 -15.49
CA ALA A 23 -13.37 -16.78 -14.59
C ALA A 23 -14.23 -17.00 -13.35
N THR A 24 -14.18 -18.22 -12.77
CA THR A 24 -14.71 -18.43 -11.42
C THR A 24 -13.59 -18.32 -10.39
N LEU A 25 -13.90 -17.73 -9.25
CA LEU A 25 -13.03 -17.58 -8.10
C LEU A 25 -13.70 -18.18 -6.85
N ALA A 26 -12.92 -18.48 -5.82
CA ALA A 26 -13.45 -19.01 -4.56
C ALA A 26 -12.82 -18.29 -3.36
N ASN A 27 -13.58 -17.38 -2.78
CA ASN A 27 -13.15 -16.54 -1.66
C ASN A 27 -11.82 -15.80 -1.95
N PRO A 28 -11.76 -14.87 -2.93
CA PRO A 28 -10.58 -14.05 -3.17
C PRO A 28 -10.35 -13.14 -1.96
N TYR A 29 -9.35 -13.46 -1.15
CA TYR A 29 -9.12 -12.81 0.15
C TYR A 29 -8.06 -11.72 0.04
N GLY A 30 -6.83 -12.08 -0.31
CA GLY A 30 -5.72 -11.15 -0.48
C GLY A 30 -5.59 -10.71 -1.93
N ILE A 31 -5.47 -9.43 -2.16
CA ILE A 31 -5.17 -8.87 -3.49
C ILE A 31 -3.98 -7.91 -3.39
N ASN A 32 -3.17 -7.89 -4.42
CA ASN A 32 -2.04 -6.97 -4.53
C ASN A 32 -1.85 -6.54 -5.99
N LEU A 33 -1.17 -5.43 -6.19
CA LEU A 33 -0.84 -4.89 -7.50
C LEU A 33 0.68 -4.91 -7.70
N ASP A 34 1.10 -5.35 -8.88
CA ASP A 34 2.49 -5.21 -9.28
C ASP A 34 2.80 -3.77 -9.77
N ARG A 35 4.07 -3.50 -10.12
CA ARG A 35 4.49 -2.19 -10.61
C ARG A 35 3.86 -1.80 -11.95
N ALA A 36 3.41 -2.76 -12.73
CA ALA A 36 2.72 -2.53 -14.00
C ALA A 36 1.21 -2.31 -13.81
N GLY A 37 0.70 -2.52 -12.59
CA GLY A 37 -0.72 -2.44 -12.24
C GLY A 37 -1.48 -3.75 -12.50
N ASN A 38 -0.79 -4.86 -12.79
CA ASN A 38 -1.42 -6.17 -12.89
C ASN A 38 -1.89 -6.63 -11.52
N LEU A 39 -2.99 -7.36 -11.49
CA LEU A 39 -3.64 -7.77 -10.25
C LEU A 39 -3.25 -9.21 -9.89
N LEU A 40 -2.73 -9.39 -8.68
CA LEU A 40 -2.55 -10.69 -8.07
C LEU A 40 -3.67 -10.96 -7.06
N ILE A 41 -4.26 -12.14 -7.16
CA ILE A 41 -5.42 -12.54 -6.38
C ILE A 41 -5.10 -13.85 -5.64
N ALA A 42 -5.16 -13.83 -4.32
CA ALA A 42 -5.20 -15.06 -3.52
C ALA A 42 -6.60 -15.68 -3.64
N ASP A 43 -6.75 -16.66 -4.51
CA ASP A 43 -7.98 -17.41 -4.73
C ASP A 43 -8.07 -18.53 -3.68
N ALA A 44 -8.36 -18.12 -2.44
CA ALA A 44 -8.05 -18.85 -1.22
C ALA A 44 -8.64 -20.25 -1.15
N LYS A 45 -9.91 -20.41 -1.46
CA LYS A 45 -10.60 -21.72 -1.43
C LYS A 45 -10.29 -22.60 -2.65
N ASN A 46 -9.70 -22.02 -3.69
CA ASN A 46 -9.17 -22.79 -4.81
C ASN A 46 -7.69 -23.17 -4.60
N ASN A 47 -7.06 -22.70 -3.53
CA ASN A 47 -5.63 -22.92 -3.27
C ASN A 47 -4.75 -22.50 -4.46
N ARG A 48 -4.99 -21.28 -4.96
CA ARG A 48 -4.27 -20.73 -6.12
C ARG A 48 -3.96 -19.24 -5.94
N VAL A 49 -2.93 -18.82 -6.63
CA VAL A 49 -2.70 -17.41 -6.92
C VAL A 49 -3.01 -17.16 -8.37
N ARG A 50 -3.95 -16.25 -8.63
CA ARG A 50 -4.35 -15.85 -9.98
C ARG A 50 -3.74 -14.48 -10.31
N HIS A 51 -3.38 -14.30 -11.56
CA HIS A 51 -2.83 -13.07 -12.11
C HIS A 51 -3.77 -12.55 -13.20
N VAL A 52 -4.11 -11.27 -13.13
CA VAL A 52 -4.85 -10.57 -14.19
C VAL A 52 -3.94 -9.54 -14.81
N ASP A 53 -3.62 -9.72 -16.07
CA ASP A 53 -2.95 -8.70 -16.87
C ASP A 53 -3.92 -7.56 -17.15
N ILE A 54 -3.60 -6.36 -16.66
CA ILE A 54 -4.54 -5.22 -16.70
C ILE A 54 -4.69 -4.63 -18.11
N ALA A 55 -3.74 -4.86 -18.99
CA ALA A 55 -3.77 -4.37 -20.36
C ALA A 55 -4.66 -5.24 -21.26
N THR A 56 -4.60 -6.56 -21.07
CA THR A 56 -5.34 -7.55 -21.86
C THR A 56 -6.62 -8.02 -21.18
N ASN A 57 -6.75 -7.81 -19.87
CA ASN A 57 -7.80 -8.36 -19.01
C ASN A 57 -7.86 -9.90 -18.99
N VAL A 58 -6.77 -10.56 -19.32
CA VAL A 58 -6.65 -12.01 -19.28
C VAL A 58 -6.25 -12.46 -17.90
N ILE A 59 -6.94 -13.48 -17.36
CA ILE A 59 -6.58 -14.12 -16.11
C ILE A 59 -5.79 -15.40 -16.37
N THR A 60 -4.78 -15.64 -15.54
CA THR A 60 -4.00 -16.88 -15.54
C THR A 60 -3.75 -17.33 -14.11
N THR A 61 -3.47 -18.60 -13.91
CA THR A 61 -2.94 -19.09 -12.65
C THR A 61 -1.42 -18.88 -12.61
N SER A 62 -0.93 -18.17 -11.60
CA SER A 62 0.52 -17.98 -11.37
C SER A 62 1.10 -19.06 -10.47
N ALA A 63 0.32 -19.57 -9.53
CA ALA A 63 0.74 -20.65 -8.64
C ALA A 63 -0.45 -21.48 -8.15
N GLY A 64 -0.20 -22.76 -7.86
CA GLY A 64 -1.17 -23.71 -7.36
C GLY A 64 -1.69 -24.67 -8.44
N ALA A 65 -1.69 -25.96 -8.12
CA ALA A 65 -2.18 -27.04 -8.96
C ALA A 65 -2.92 -28.09 -8.11
N SER A 66 -3.40 -29.14 -8.75
CA SER A 66 -3.96 -30.34 -8.11
C SER A 66 -2.88 -31.43 -7.88
N GLY A 67 -1.61 -31.05 -7.85
CA GLY A 67 -0.47 -31.94 -7.71
C GLY A 67 -0.07 -32.25 -6.26
N PRO A 68 1.04 -32.97 -6.05
CA PRO A 68 1.61 -33.19 -4.74
C PRO A 68 2.08 -31.87 -4.11
N ARG A 69 2.14 -31.83 -2.78
CA ARG A 69 2.73 -30.71 -2.02
C ARG A 69 4.25 -30.84 -2.04
N ASP A 70 4.84 -30.59 -3.20
CA ASP A 70 6.27 -30.54 -3.36
C ASP A 70 6.68 -29.09 -3.66
N TYR A 71 7.66 -28.61 -2.94
CA TYR A 71 8.26 -27.29 -3.16
C TYR A 71 9.52 -27.49 -4.05
N ASP A 72 10.03 -26.42 -4.63
CA ASP A 72 11.07 -26.44 -5.67
C ASP A 72 10.59 -26.98 -7.03
N LEU A 73 9.30 -26.92 -7.25
CA LEU A 73 8.64 -27.22 -8.53
C LEU A 73 8.23 -25.91 -9.24
N TYR A 74 7.95 -26.04 -10.53
CA TYR A 74 7.26 -24.95 -11.22
C TYR A 74 5.93 -24.67 -10.53
N ALA A 75 5.62 -23.39 -10.33
CA ALA A 75 4.49 -22.94 -9.52
C ALA A 75 3.13 -23.54 -9.94
N LEU A 76 2.98 -23.86 -11.22
CA LEU A 76 1.79 -24.51 -11.79
C LEU A 76 1.74 -26.03 -11.56
N GLN A 77 2.77 -26.63 -10.97
CA GLN A 77 2.82 -28.06 -10.62
C GLN A 77 2.68 -28.30 -9.12
N ALA A 78 2.92 -27.28 -8.31
CA ALA A 78 2.85 -27.34 -6.86
C ALA A 78 1.41 -27.15 -6.36
N SER A 79 0.99 -27.98 -5.41
CA SER A 79 -0.29 -27.82 -4.71
C SER A 79 -0.14 -26.85 -3.55
N LEU A 80 -1.00 -25.84 -3.47
CA LEU A 80 -1.08 -24.89 -2.37
C LEU A 80 -2.15 -25.31 -1.34
N SER A 81 -2.07 -24.78 -0.12
CA SER A 81 -3.00 -25.07 0.97
C SER A 81 -3.50 -23.79 1.64
N SER A 82 -4.76 -23.46 1.42
CA SER A 82 -5.42 -22.31 2.04
C SER A 82 -4.61 -21.01 1.88
N VAL A 83 -4.52 -20.52 0.65
CA VAL A 83 -3.83 -19.27 0.32
C VAL A 83 -4.50 -18.10 1.05
N GLY A 84 -3.74 -17.36 1.83
CA GLY A 84 -4.22 -16.22 2.61
C GLY A 84 -3.93 -14.89 1.91
N GLN A 85 -2.76 -14.35 2.15
CA GLN A 85 -2.32 -13.07 1.58
C GLN A 85 -1.26 -13.26 0.50
N VAL A 86 -1.16 -12.29 -0.38
CA VAL A 86 -0.10 -12.21 -1.39
C VAL A 86 0.60 -10.86 -1.30
N ALA A 87 1.92 -10.87 -1.48
CA ALA A 87 2.73 -9.65 -1.57
C ALA A 87 3.74 -9.77 -2.71
N ILE A 88 4.20 -8.63 -3.23
CA ILE A 88 5.16 -8.58 -4.34
C ILE A 88 6.37 -7.79 -3.88
N ASP A 89 7.58 -8.31 -4.08
CA ASP A 89 8.82 -7.58 -3.80
C ASP A 89 9.21 -6.61 -4.92
N GLY A 90 10.33 -5.92 -4.71
CA GLY A 90 10.87 -4.98 -5.69
C GLY A 90 11.36 -5.62 -7.00
N ALA A 91 11.63 -6.93 -7.01
CA ALA A 91 12.07 -7.70 -8.18
C ALA A 91 10.88 -8.35 -8.92
N GLY A 92 9.66 -8.26 -8.39
CA GLY A 92 8.46 -8.87 -8.96
C GLY A 92 8.19 -10.29 -8.47
N ASN A 93 8.96 -10.80 -7.49
CA ASN A 93 8.66 -12.09 -6.89
C ASN A 93 7.39 -12.02 -6.07
N VAL A 94 6.56 -13.07 -6.12
CA VAL A 94 5.32 -13.13 -5.36
C VAL A 94 5.51 -13.99 -4.12
N PHE A 95 5.22 -13.41 -2.98
CA PHE A 95 5.18 -14.12 -1.70
C PHE A 95 3.74 -14.50 -1.38
N ILE A 96 3.54 -15.75 -1.00
CA ILE A 96 2.23 -16.37 -0.81
C ILE A 96 2.18 -16.94 0.61
N SER A 97 1.26 -16.46 1.43
CA SER A 97 1.03 -17.06 2.72
C SER A 97 0.09 -18.26 2.60
N GLU A 98 0.49 -19.39 3.15
CA GLU A 98 -0.35 -20.59 3.27
C GLU A 98 -0.77 -20.78 4.73
N SER A 99 -2.00 -20.40 5.06
CA SER A 99 -2.52 -20.57 6.43
C SER A 99 -2.80 -22.03 6.81
N GLY A 100 -3.03 -22.90 5.80
CA GLY A 100 -3.28 -24.32 6.06
C GLY A 100 -2.01 -25.14 6.36
N SER A 101 -0.84 -24.64 6.04
CA SER A 101 0.46 -25.29 6.31
C SER A 101 1.41 -24.40 7.13
N ASN A 102 0.96 -23.19 7.49
CA ASN A 102 1.79 -22.19 8.15
C ASN A 102 3.14 -21.98 7.42
N THR A 103 3.07 -21.83 6.10
CA THR A 103 4.24 -21.73 5.23
C THR A 103 4.18 -20.44 4.43
N LEU A 104 5.30 -19.77 4.27
CA LEU A 104 5.48 -18.73 3.28
C LEU A 104 6.18 -19.32 2.05
N LEU A 105 5.61 -19.09 0.88
CA LEU A 105 6.18 -19.49 -0.40
C LEU A 105 6.62 -18.26 -1.19
N ARG A 106 7.67 -18.42 -1.99
CA ARG A 106 8.13 -17.43 -2.98
C ARG A 106 8.02 -18.01 -4.36
N LEU A 107 7.26 -17.35 -5.19
CA LEU A 107 7.24 -17.56 -6.63
C LEU A 107 8.28 -16.61 -7.26
N ASP A 108 9.32 -17.16 -7.81
CA ASP A 108 10.35 -16.39 -8.51
C ASP A 108 9.84 -15.87 -9.84
N SER A 109 9.94 -14.55 -10.06
CA SER A 109 9.38 -13.86 -11.23
C SER A 109 10.09 -14.20 -12.55
N VAL A 110 11.30 -14.73 -12.49
CA VAL A 110 12.12 -15.05 -13.67
C VAL A 110 12.03 -16.54 -14.01
N THR A 111 12.21 -17.40 -13.01
CA THR A 111 12.25 -18.85 -13.21
C THR A 111 10.89 -19.52 -13.12
N ASN A 112 9.89 -18.86 -12.58
CA ASN A 112 8.58 -19.41 -12.24
C ASN A 112 8.63 -20.63 -11.29
N LEU A 113 9.73 -20.75 -10.52
CA LEU A 113 9.86 -21.75 -9.48
C LEU A 113 9.17 -21.27 -8.21
N LEU A 114 8.42 -22.19 -7.60
CA LEU A 114 7.82 -21.99 -6.29
C LEU A 114 8.72 -22.65 -5.25
N SER A 115 9.30 -21.86 -4.39
CA SER A 115 10.15 -22.35 -3.30
C SER A 115 9.56 -22.02 -1.95
N LYS A 116 9.80 -22.90 -0.98
CA LYS A 116 9.51 -22.60 0.42
C LYS A 116 10.53 -21.57 0.91
N VAL A 117 10.05 -20.50 1.51
CA VAL A 117 10.91 -19.49 2.12
C VAL A 117 11.18 -19.89 3.56
N GLY A 118 12.46 -20.07 3.91
CA GLY A 118 12.92 -20.50 5.23
C GLY A 118 12.87 -22.01 5.47
N PHE A 119 13.93 -22.53 6.04
CA PHE A 119 14.01 -23.92 6.49
C PHE A 119 13.68 -24.01 7.98
N GLY A 120 12.59 -24.70 8.31
CA GLY A 120 12.38 -25.24 9.66
C GLY A 120 11.69 -24.34 10.70
N THR A 121 11.22 -23.15 10.35
CA THR A 121 10.39 -22.33 11.24
C THR A 121 8.90 -22.51 10.90
N PRO A 122 8.10 -23.20 11.72
CA PRO A 122 6.65 -23.16 11.54
C PRO A 122 6.17 -21.79 11.96
N PHE A 123 5.57 -21.02 11.03
CA PHE A 123 4.76 -19.87 11.40
C PHE A 123 3.55 -20.35 12.17
N ASN A 124 3.29 -19.76 13.33
CA ASN A 124 2.02 -19.96 14.00
C ASN A 124 1.06 -18.91 13.45
N ALA A 125 0.15 -19.22 12.57
CA ALA A 125 -0.79 -18.31 11.92
C ALA A 125 -0.19 -16.97 11.41
N MET A 126 -0.27 -16.70 10.13
CA MET A 126 0.22 -15.44 9.54
C MET A 126 -0.89 -14.39 9.53
N PHE A 127 -0.68 -13.27 10.23
CA PHE A 127 -1.68 -12.19 10.36
C PHE A 127 -1.44 -11.00 9.45
N GLY A 128 -0.20 -10.77 8.98
CA GLY A 128 0.09 -9.60 8.17
C GLY A 128 1.32 -9.74 7.29
N LEU A 129 1.24 -9.13 6.12
CA LEU A 129 2.37 -8.93 5.21
C LEU A 129 2.52 -7.43 4.96
N ALA A 130 3.72 -6.89 5.11
CA ALA A 130 4.05 -5.52 4.77
C ALA A 130 5.36 -5.46 4.00
N ARG A 131 5.54 -4.41 3.20
CA ARG A 131 6.74 -4.20 2.38
C ARG A 131 7.25 -2.79 2.54
N ASP A 132 8.57 -2.64 2.70
CA ASP A 132 9.21 -1.33 2.66
C ASP A 132 9.51 -0.87 1.22
N ARG A 133 9.96 0.37 1.06
CA ARG A 133 10.37 0.92 -0.25
C ARG A 133 11.59 0.23 -0.86
N ALA A 134 12.45 -0.37 -0.04
CA ALA A 134 13.61 -1.13 -0.50
C ALA A 134 13.24 -2.51 -1.07
N GLY A 135 11.98 -2.94 -0.85
CA GLY A 135 11.46 -4.22 -1.30
C GLY A 135 11.58 -5.33 -0.26
N ASN A 136 12.06 -5.06 0.96
CA ASN A 136 12.03 -6.04 2.03
C ASN A 136 10.58 -6.38 2.39
N LEU A 137 10.31 -7.65 2.54
CA LEU A 137 9.03 -8.14 3.01
C LEU A 137 9.10 -8.42 4.51
N PHE A 138 8.08 -8.02 5.23
CA PHE A 138 7.88 -8.33 6.64
C PHE A 138 6.65 -9.20 6.81
N VAL A 139 6.79 -10.23 7.62
CA VAL A 139 5.75 -11.23 7.90
C VAL A 139 5.48 -11.21 9.40
N ALA A 140 4.24 -10.97 9.79
CA ALA A 140 3.80 -11.08 11.16
C ALA A 140 3.14 -12.45 11.39
N ASP A 141 3.60 -13.17 12.41
CA ASP A 141 2.92 -14.34 12.95
C ASP A 141 2.36 -14.07 14.37
N GLU A 142 1.92 -15.08 15.10
CA GLU A 142 1.31 -14.89 16.42
C GLU A 142 2.21 -14.20 17.45
N THR A 143 3.53 -14.32 17.33
CA THR A 143 4.48 -13.90 18.38
C THR A 143 5.68 -13.12 17.85
N GLN A 144 5.85 -13.04 16.54
CA GLN A 144 7.07 -12.52 15.94
C GLN A 144 6.80 -11.76 14.64
N ILE A 145 7.76 -10.93 14.28
CA ILE A 145 7.86 -10.35 12.95
C ILE A 145 9.19 -10.76 12.33
N TRP A 146 9.08 -11.30 11.13
CA TRP A 146 10.18 -11.75 10.32
C TRP A 146 10.42 -10.78 9.17
N ARG A 147 11.68 -10.50 8.87
CA ARG A 147 12.08 -9.89 7.61
C ARG A 147 12.55 -10.98 6.67
N VAL A 148 12.04 -10.95 5.45
CA VAL A 148 12.50 -11.82 4.36
C VAL A 148 13.45 -11.05 3.47
N ASP A 149 14.65 -11.54 3.31
CA ASP A 149 15.58 -10.99 2.33
C ASP A 149 15.09 -11.34 0.91
N PRO A 150 14.86 -10.35 0.02
CA PRO A 150 14.24 -10.59 -1.28
C PRO A 150 15.15 -11.36 -2.26
N VAL A 151 16.45 -11.39 -2.00
CA VAL A 151 17.43 -12.05 -2.88
C VAL A 151 17.71 -13.47 -2.43
N THR A 152 17.99 -13.64 -1.14
CA THR A 152 18.40 -14.94 -0.58
C THR A 152 17.24 -15.77 -0.05
N GLY A 153 16.08 -15.14 0.20
CA GLY A 153 14.94 -15.77 0.86
C GLY A 153 15.17 -16.09 2.34
N VAL A 154 16.26 -15.57 2.92
CA VAL A 154 16.60 -15.82 4.34
C VAL A 154 15.65 -15.03 5.25
N PHE A 155 15.12 -15.70 6.26
CA PHE A 155 14.35 -15.08 7.34
C PHE A 155 15.26 -14.58 8.43
N THR A 156 14.98 -13.39 8.90
CA THR A 156 15.59 -12.82 10.09
C THR A 156 14.47 -12.34 11.02
N THR A 157 14.43 -12.82 12.25
CA THR A 157 13.53 -12.23 13.27
C THR A 157 13.94 -10.77 13.46
N VAL A 158 13.00 -9.86 13.32
CA VAL A 158 13.22 -8.44 13.53
C VAL A 158 12.50 -7.92 14.76
N ALA A 159 11.49 -8.65 15.26
CA ALA A 159 10.82 -8.33 16.50
C ALA A 159 10.11 -9.58 17.06
N GLY A 160 9.93 -9.62 18.38
CA GLY A 160 9.23 -10.71 19.06
C GLY A 160 10.12 -11.90 19.42
N ASN A 161 9.52 -12.90 20.04
CA ASN A 161 10.15 -14.13 20.55
C ASN A 161 10.95 -13.96 21.85
N GLY A 162 10.84 -12.82 22.52
CA GLY A 162 11.50 -12.56 23.80
C GLY A 162 10.54 -12.56 24.98
N SER A 163 11.11 -12.45 26.14
CA SER A 163 10.41 -12.29 27.43
C SER A 163 10.78 -10.98 28.12
N GLY A 164 11.24 -10.01 27.33
CA GLY A 164 11.74 -8.73 27.81
C GLY A 164 13.24 -8.68 28.06
N CYS A 165 13.75 -7.55 28.46
CA CYS A 165 15.15 -7.31 28.78
C CYS A 165 15.27 -6.67 30.18
N PRO A 166 16.46 -6.66 30.80
CA PRO A 166 16.63 -6.12 32.16
C PRO A 166 16.27 -4.64 32.31
N GLN A 167 16.18 -3.88 31.21
CA GLN A 167 15.87 -2.45 31.18
C GLN A 167 14.39 -2.15 30.98
N GLU A 168 13.56 -3.17 30.69
CA GLU A 168 12.13 -2.97 30.49
C GLU A 168 11.41 -2.51 31.76
N THR A 169 10.32 -1.80 31.56
CA THR A 169 9.50 -1.27 32.66
C THR A 169 8.05 -1.77 32.63
N ASP A 170 7.68 -2.51 31.60
CA ASP A 170 6.29 -2.85 31.29
C ASP A 170 5.99 -4.37 31.23
N GLY A 171 7.02 -5.23 31.34
CA GLY A 171 6.88 -6.68 31.17
C GLY A 171 6.64 -7.13 29.73
N LEU A 172 6.67 -6.20 28.76
CA LEU A 172 6.46 -6.46 27.32
C LEU A 172 7.72 -6.20 26.50
N GLY A 173 8.76 -5.64 27.11
CA GLY A 173 10.04 -5.33 26.49
C GLY A 173 10.10 -3.98 25.82
N ASP A 174 9.36 -2.97 26.30
CA ASP A 174 9.50 -1.59 25.77
C ASP A 174 10.88 -1.03 26.11
N GLY A 175 11.51 -0.40 25.11
CA GLY A 175 12.90 0.08 25.22
C GLY A 175 13.97 -0.99 25.00
N CYS A 176 13.59 -2.26 24.81
CA CYS A 176 14.50 -3.37 24.54
C CYS A 176 14.86 -3.51 23.05
N PRO A 177 15.92 -4.30 22.73
CA PRO A 177 16.04 -4.86 21.37
C PRO A 177 14.72 -5.53 20.97
N ALA A 178 14.23 -5.23 19.77
CA ALA A 178 12.91 -5.69 19.36
C ALA A 178 12.77 -7.22 19.35
N THR A 179 13.87 -7.95 19.17
CA THR A 179 13.91 -9.43 19.25
C THR A 179 13.71 -9.97 20.66
N ASP A 180 13.86 -9.14 21.69
CA ASP A 180 13.72 -9.55 23.07
C ASP A 180 12.30 -9.23 23.62
N ALA A 181 11.49 -8.54 22.83
CA ALA A 181 10.14 -8.13 23.20
C ALA A 181 9.13 -9.29 23.14
N TRP A 182 8.15 -9.26 24.01
CA TRP A 182 6.94 -10.06 23.84
C TRP A 182 5.96 -9.33 22.94
N LEU A 183 5.52 -9.98 21.87
CA LEU A 183 4.58 -9.46 20.88
C LEU A 183 3.44 -10.44 20.61
N GLU A 184 2.27 -9.90 20.31
CA GLU A 184 1.12 -10.57 19.70
C GLU A 184 0.61 -9.71 18.54
N PRO A 185 1.30 -9.72 17.39
CA PRO A 185 1.02 -8.83 16.28
C PRO A 185 -0.37 -9.08 15.67
N LEU A 186 -1.22 -8.06 15.62
CA LEU A 186 -2.55 -8.08 15.01
C LEU A 186 -2.52 -7.45 13.61
N SER A 187 -1.66 -6.46 13.40
CA SER A 187 -1.47 -5.77 12.14
C SER A 187 -0.08 -5.13 12.07
N ILE A 188 0.44 -4.96 10.87
CA ILE A 188 1.74 -4.32 10.65
C ILE A 188 1.67 -3.29 9.52
N ALA A 189 2.45 -2.22 9.67
CA ALA A 189 2.72 -1.23 8.64
C ALA A 189 4.21 -0.86 8.66
N VAL A 190 4.71 -0.34 7.54
CA VAL A 190 6.11 0.10 7.40
C VAL A 190 6.10 1.51 6.85
N ASP A 191 6.87 2.42 7.44
CA ASP A 191 7.04 3.77 6.93
C ASP A 191 8.10 3.84 5.82
N ASP A 192 8.21 5.01 5.20
CA ASP A 192 9.20 5.26 4.15
C ASP A 192 10.66 5.15 4.60
N ALA A 193 10.92 5.30 5.91
CA ALA A 193 12.24 5.11 6.51
C ALA A 193 12.55 3.64 6.82
N GLY A 194 11.53 2.76 6.75
CA GLY A 194 11.63 1.33 7.04
C GLY A 194 11.44 0.98 8.52
N ASN A 195 10.86 1.88 9.33
CA ASN A 195 10.45 1.54 10.69
C ASN A 195 9.16 0.70 10.62
N LEU A 196 9.05 -0.31 11.47
CA LEU A 196 7.84 -1.11 11.61
C LEU A 196 6.91 -0.49 12.64
N PHE A 197 5.62 -0.50 12.34
CA PHE A 197 4.55 -0.16 13.26
C PHE A 197 3.63 -1.36 13.41
N ILE A 198 3.40 -1.76 14.65
CA ILE A 198 2.77 -3.02 15.01
C ILE A 198 1.55 -2.68 15.86
N GLY A 199 0.37 -3.08 15.40
CA GLY A 199 -0.79 -3.20 16.29
C GLY A 199 -0.58 -4.48 17.12
N ASP A 200 -0.41 -4.34 18.42
CA ASP A 200 0.05 -5.39 19.33
C ASP A 200 -0.98 -5.68 20.41
N GLY A 201 -1.35 -6.95 20.55
CA GLY A 201 -2.28 -7.47 21.54
C GLY A 201 -1.61 -8.10 22.76
N ALA A 202 -0.27 -8.04 22.87
CA ALA A 202 0.51 -8.77 23.87
C ALA A 202 -0.01 -8.59 25.29
N GLY A 203 -0.24 -9.70 25.97
CA GLY A 203 -0.77 -9.73 27.33
C GLY A 203 -2.20 -9.19 27.47
N GLY A 204 -2.99 -9.17 26.40
CA GLY A 204 -4.34 -8.61 26.38
C GLY A 204 -4.38 -7.08 26.32
N ASN A 205 -3.26 -6.43 26.00
CA ASN A 205 -3.18 -5.01 25.77
C ASN A 205 -3.65 -4.62 24.35
N SER A 206 -3.81 -3.34 24.15
CA SER A 206 -4.07 -2.75 22.83
C SER A 206 -3.06 -1.64 22.60
N LEU A 207 -1.93 -1.99 22.00
CA LEU A 207 -0.79 -1.10 21.84
C LEU A 207 -0.45 -0.91 20.36
N VAL A 208 0.08 0.24 20.03
CA VAL A 208 0.85 0.40 18.80
C VAL A 208 2.31 0.54 19.18
N ARG A 209 3.14 -0.37 18.68
CA ARG A 209 4.57 -0.39 18.95
C ARG A 209 5.35 -0.09 17.69
N ARG A 210 6.50 0.59 17.82
CA ARG A 210 7.39 0.91 16.71
C ARG A 210 8.72 0.21 16.93
N VAL A 211 9.21 -0.47 15.90
CA VAL A 211 10.59 -0.93 15.82
C VAL A 211 11.36 0.06 14.96
N ASP A 212 12.34 0.72 15.55
CA ASP A 212 13.22 1.62 14.85
C ASP A 212 14.19 0.84 13.97
N ARG A 213 14.25 1.17 12.68
CA ARG A 213 15.08 0.45 11.71
C ARG A 213 16.57 0.50 12.01
N VAL A 214 17.05 1.59 12.62
CA VAL A 214 18.48 1.82 12.84
C VAL A 214 18.94 1.24 14.17
N THR A 215 18.20 1.54 15.24
CA THR A 215 18.56 1.10 16.60
C THR A 215 18.07 -0.31 16.90
N GLN A 216 17.10 -0.81 16.16
CA GLN A 216 16.42 -2.10 16.39
C GLN A 216 15.73 -2.17 17.77
N ILE A 217 15.43 -1.00 18.35
CA ILE A 217 14.72 -0.90 19.63
C ILE A 217 13.22 -0.83 19.35
N VAL A 218 12.44 -1.56 20.13
CA VAL A 218 10.99 -1.45 20.14
C VAL A 218 10.53 -0.43 21.18
N THR A 219 9.53 0.39 20.82
CA THR A 219 8.95 1.39 21.73
C THR A 219 7.45 1.46 21.55
N ILE A 220 6.71 1.70 22.63
CA ILE A 220 5.29 2.00 22.59
C ILE A 220 5.10 3.41 21.98
N VAL A 221 4.28 3.52 20.94
CA VAL A 221 3.91 4.80 20.32
C VAL A 221 2.46 5.20 20.59
N ALA A 222 1.62 4.24 20.98
CA ALA A 222 0.25 4.52 21.42
C ALA A 222 -0.28 3.35 22.27
N GLY A 223 -1.18 3.68 23.18
CA GLY A 223 -1.79 2.72 24.11
C GLY A 223 -1.15 2.75 25.49
N VAL A 224 -1.90 2.29 26.47
CA VAL A 224 -1.46 2.13 27.88
C VAL A 224 -1.39 0.66 28.19
N VAL A 225 -0.31 0.24 28.84
CA VAL A 225 -0.17 -1.13 29.34
C VAL A 225 -1.19 -1.38 30.45
N ALA A 226 -1.73 -2.59 30.55
CA ALA A 226 -2.74 -2.98 31.53
C ALA A 226 -2.34 -2.58 32.96
N GLY A 227 -3.22 -1.87 33.66
CA GLY A 227 -2.97 -1.32 34.99
C GLY A 227 -2.33 0.07 35.00
N GLY A 228 -1.93 0.60 33.86
CA GLY A 228 -1.51 2.00 33.72
C GLY A 228 -2.68 2.97 33.81
N SER A 229 -2.40 4.22 34.17
CA SER A 229 -3.41 5.29 34.17
C SER A 229 -3.64 5.80 32.78
N SER A 230 -4.89 5.84 32.32
CA SER A 230 -5.28 6.50 31.08
C SER A 230 -5.74 7.94 31.34
N GLY A 231 -5.61 8.77 30.30
CA GLY A 231 -6.01 10.18 30.32
C GLY A 231 -4.88 11.16 30.62
N CYS A 232 -5.13 12.42 30.35
CA CYS A 232 -4.16 13.50 30.58
C CYS A 232 -4.87 14.82 30.91
N PRO A 233 -4.18 15.80 31.53
CA PRO A 233 -4.78 17.11 31.84
C PRO A 233 -5.26 17.90 30.61
N GLN A 234 -4.75 17.60 29.42
CA GLN A 234 -5.07 18.25 28.15
C GLN A 234 -6.15 17.50 27.35
N GLU A 235 -6.75 16.49 27.95
CA GLU A 235 -7.78 15.69 27.29
C GLU A 235 -8.95 16.56 26.83
N ILE A 236 -9.31 16.41 25.56
CA ILE A 236 -10.41 17.19 24.93
C ILE A 236 -11.75 16.48 25.10
N ASN A 237 -11.71 15.15 25.27
CA ASN A 237 -12.88 14.28 25.41
C ASN A 237 -12.50 13.00 26.17
N ASP A 238 -13.49 12.25 26.61
CA ASP A 238 -13.33 11.04 27.44
C ASP A 238 -12.63 9.85 26.70
N ILE A 239 -12.08 10.08 25.52
CA ILE A 239 -11.36 9.09 24.73
C ILE A 239 -9.88 9.44 24.51
N GLY A 240 -9.37 10.47 25.19
CA GLY A 240 -7.97 10.84 25.21
C GLY A 240 -7.47 11.67 24.02
N ASP A 241 -8.37 12.33 23.27
CA ASP A 241 -7.90 13.25 22.21
C ASP A 241 -7.18 14.46 22.83
N GLY A 242 -6.04 14.81 22.26
CA GLY A 242 -5.16 15.87 22.77
C GLY A 242 -4.08 15.39 23.74
N CYS A 243 -4.14 14.12 24.17
CA CYS A 243 -3.13 13.52 25.03
C CYS A 243 -1.93 12.99 24.23
N LEU A 244 -0.82 12.74 24.93
CA LEU A 244 0.21 11.85 24.41
C LEU A 244 -0.41 10.48 24.15
N ALA A 245 -0.13 9.91 22.99
CA ALA A 245 -0.77 8.65 22.59
C ALA A 245 -0.48 7.48 23.54
N THR A 246 0.66 7.52 24.24
CA THR A 246 1.07 6.54 25.26
C THR A 246 0.33 6.69 26.59
N GLN A 247 -0.54 7.69 26.72
CA GLN A 247 -1.37 7.91 27.93
C GLN A 247 -2.86 7.57 27.66
N VAL A 248 -3.17 6.98 26.52
CA VAL A 248 -4.56 6.75 26.08
C VAL A 248 -4.85 5.25 25.99
N ASP A 249 -5.91 4.80 26.67
CA ASP A 249 -6.45 3.47 26.44
C ASP A 249 -7.10 3.42 25.05
N LEU A 250 -6.62 2.52 24.21
CA LEU A 250 -7.10 2.37 22.83
C LEU A 250 -8.31 1.44 22.73
N GLY A 251 -8.61 0.67 23.79
CA GLY A 251 -9.67 -0.34 23.78
C GLY A 251 -9.31 -1.52 22.87
N SER A 252 -9.62 -1.45 21.61
CA SER A 252 -9.27 -2.50 20.63
C SER A 252 -8.61 -1.88 19.40
N ILE A 253 -7.63 -2.57 18.84
CA ILE A 253 -6.96 -2.18 17.59
C ILE A 253 -7.36 -3.15 16.49
N GLY A 254 -7.83 -2.59 15.34
CA GLY A 254 -8.05 -3.35 14.12
C GLY A 254 -6.86 -3.22 13.16
N GLY A 255 -6.84 -2.16 12.37
CA GLY A 255 -5.78 -1.89 11.39
C GLY A 255 -4.84 -0.76 11.79
N VAL A 256 -3.58 -0.85 11.36
CA VAL A 256 -2.58 0.21 11.48
C VAL A 256 -2.07 0.59 10.08
N ALA A 257 -1.91 1.88 9.84
CA ALA A 257 -1.31 2.43 8.62
C ALA A 257 -0.40 3.61 8.98
N VAL A 258 0.53 3.95 8.08
CA VAL A 258 1.42 5.11 8.26
C VAL A 258 1.35 5.99 7.03
N ASP A 259 1.16 7.29 7.22
CA ASP A 259 1.16 8.25 6.12
C ASP A 259 2.60 8.68 5.72
N SER A 260 2.72 9.36 4.60
CA SER A 260 4.01 9.84 4.08
C SER A 260 4.73 10.86 4.98
N LYS A 261 4.07 11.34 6.04
CA LYS A 261 4.65 12.23 7.07
C LYS A 261 5.05 11.46 8.33
N GLY A 262 4.89 10.14 8.34
CA GLY A 262 5.17 9.28 9.47
C GLY A 262 4.10 9.29 10.56
N ASN A 263 2.92 9.93 10.35
CA ASN A 263 1.83 9.83 11.30
C ASN A 263 1.24 8.43 11.28
N VAL A 264 0.97 7.89 12.45
CA VAL A 264 0.35 6.57 12.60
C VAL A 264 -1.17 6.73 12.63
N LEU A 265 -1.83 5.96 11.79
CA LEU A 265 -3.29 5.86 11.72
C LEU A 265 -3.69 4.49 12.25
N LEU A 266 -4.67 4.46 13.12
CA LEU A 266 -5.15 3.21 13.73
C LEU A 266 -6.66 3.24 13.84
N THR A 267 -7.30 2.08 13.70
CA THR A 267 -8.70 1.90 14.00
C THR A 267 -8.86 1.43 15.45
N THR A 268 -9.71 2.11 16.21
CA THR A 268 -10.04 1.78 17.60
C THR A 268 -11.55 1.79 17.78
N GLY A 269 -12.15 0.62 17.96
CA GLY A 269 -13.61 0.54 17.93
C GLY A 269 -14.15 1.15 16.63
N SER A 270 -15.11 2.07 16.77
CA SER A 270 -15.74 2.75 15.61
C SER A 270 -15.14 4.12 15.32
N ARG A 271 -13.80 4.23 15.44
CA ARG A 271 -13.04 5.46 15.17
C ARG A 271 -11.76 5.16 14.41
N VAL A 272 -11.29 6.15 13.66
CA VAL A 272 -9.91 6.20 13.17
C VAL A 272 -9.19 7.29 13.95
N ARG A 273 -8.10 6.89 14.60
CA ARG A 273 -7.26 7.80 15.38
C ARG A 273 -5.95 8.04 14.63
N ARG A 274 -5.33 9.19 14.86
CA ARG A 274 -4.02 9.55 14.31
C ARG A 274 -3.09 9.95 15.44
N VAL A 275 -1.91 9.33 15.48
CA VAL A 275 -0.78 9.78 16.28
C VAL A 275 0.12 10.65 15.43
N ASN A 276 0.34 11.88 15.83
CA ASN A 276 1.22 12.79 15.11
C ASN A 276 2.69 12.41 15.33
N ALA A 277 3.44 12.26 14.24
CA ALA A 277 4.83 11.80 14.28
C ALA A 277 5.79 12.71 15.08
N SER A 278 5.50 14.01 15.13
CA SER A 278 6.39 14.99 15.79
C SER A 278 5.98 15.32 17.23
N THR A 279 4.67 15.40 17.49
CA THR A 279 4.15 15.78 18.82
C THR A 279 3.74 14.58 19.67
N HIS A 280 3.62 13.40 19.08
CA HIS A 280 3.11 12.19 19.69
C HIS A 280 1.68 12.31 20.27
N ILE A 281 0.97 13.37 19.90
CA ILE A 281 -0.39 13.61 20.32
C ILE A 281 -1.34 12.73 19.47
N ILE A 282 -2.27 12.07 20.14
CA ILE A 282 -3.34 11.32 19.47
C ILE A 282 -4.59 12.19 19.29
N THR A 283 -5.23 12.03 18.14
CA THR A 283 -6.48 12.73 17.80
C THR A 283 -7.40 11.83 16.98
N THR A 284 -8.69 11.93 17.19
CA THR A 284 -9.68 11.31 16.31
C THR A 284 -9.72 12.06 14.97
N VAL A 285 -9.61 11.33 13.86
CA VAL A 285 -9.67 11.87 12.50
C VAL A 285 -10.92 11.43 11.74
N ALA A 286 -11.59 10.37 12.20
CA ALA A 286 -12.91 9.97 11.71
C ALA A 286 -13.64 9.12 12.76
N GLY A 287 -14.97 9.22 12.78
CA GLY A 287 -15.83 8.41 13.63
C GLY A 287 -16.22 9.09 14.94
N THR A 288 -17.49 8.92 15.32
CA THR A 288 -18.04 9.34 16.61
C THR A 288 -17.94 8.26 17.69
N GLY A 289 -17.64 7.01 17.30
CA GLY A 289 -17.76 5.81 18.13
C GLY A 289 -19.05 5.04 17.89
N ASP A 290 -19.94 5.57 17.06
CA ASP A 290 -21.13 4.86 16.60
C ASP A 290 -20.81 4.11 15.30
N GLU A 291 -21.17 2.84 15.24
CA GLU A 291 -21.03 1.99 14.05
C GLU A 291 -22.09 2.27 12.99
N ALA A 292 -23.20 2.91 13.38
CA ALA A 292 -24.26 3.24 12.46
C ALA A 292 -23.78 4.23 11.38
N TYR A 293 -24.06 3.89 10.13
CA TYR A 293 -23.66 4.72 9.01
C TYR A 293 -24.35 6.08 9.01
N SER A 294 -23.56 7.15 9.09
CA SER A 294 -24.05 8.54 9.02
C SER A 294 -22.94 9.50 8.56
N GLY A 295 -23.31 10.76 8.33
CA GLY A 295 -22.39 11.89 8.21
C GLY A 295 -21.65 12.03 6.88
N ASP A 296 -22.05 11.36 5.79
CA ASP A 296 -21.45 11.59 4.46
C ASP A 296 -21.61 13.04 4.01
N ASN A 297 -20.57 13.55 3.34
CA ASN A 297 -20.41 14.95 2.90
C ASN A 297 -20.25 15.95 4.05
N GLY A 298 -20.05 15.49 5.27
CA GLY A 298 -19.76 16.28 6.47
C GLY A 298 -18.36 16.01 7.02
N PRO A 299 -18.03 16.65 8.18
CA PRO A 299 -16.78 16.40 8.86
C PRO A 299 -16.65 14.92 9.27
N ALA A 300 -15.51 14.30 8.99
CA ALA A 300 -15.30 12.88 9.25
C ALA A 300 -15.41 12.53 10.75
N THR A 301 -15.05 13.45 11.63
CA THR A 301 -15.16 13.29 13.10
C THR A 301 -16.59 13.31 13.63
N SER A 302 -17.56 13.77 12.81
CA SER A 302 -18.98 13.78 13.14
C SER A 302 -19.76 12.64 12.49
N ALA A 303 -19.09 11.72 11.82
CA ALA A 303 -19.71 10.62 11.10
C ALA A 303 -19.72 9.33 11.95
N GLY A 304 -20.79 8.56 11.87
CA GLY A 304 -20.80 7.19 12.36
C GLY A 304 -20.07 6.28 11.36
N VAL A 305 -19.07 5.53 11.82
CA VAL A 305 -18.24 4.66 10.98
C VAL A 305 -17.98 3.32 11.66
N ALA A 306 -18.18 2.22 10.94
CA ALA A 306 -17.63 0.94 11.33
C ALA A 306 -16.17 0.89 10.81
N ALA A 307 -15.21 1.10 11.69
CA ALA A 307 -13.80 1.21 11.29
C ALA A 307 -13.06 -0.11 11.54
N TRP A 308 -13.16 -1.05 10.60
CA TRP A 308 -12.47 -2.33 10.72
C TRP A 308 -11.00 -2.22 10.29
N GLN A 309 -10.76 -1.59 9.15
CA GLN A 309 -9.41 -1.32 8.66
C GLN A 309 -9.29 0.09 8.11
N VAL A 310 -8.07 0.59 8.07
CA VAL A 310 -7.71 1.88 7.48
C VAL A 310 -6.53 1.71 6.53
N ALA A 311 -6.61 2.39 5.39
CA ALA A 311 -5.49 2.59 4.49
C ALA A 311 -5.33 4.09 4.20
N VAL A 312 -4.14 4.48 3.75
CA VAL A 312 -3.83 5.85 3.37
C VAL A 312 -3.20 5.87 1.98
N ASP A 313 -3.65 6.78 1.13
CA ASP A 313 -3.01 6.98 -0.17
C ASP A 313 -1.81 7.95 -0.08
N GLY A 314 -1.06 8.08 -1.18
CA GLY A 314 0.13 8.93 -1.23
C GLY A 314 -0.12 10.42 -0.96
N VAL A 315 -1.38 10.88 -1.01
CA VAL A 315 -1.77 12.26 -0.72
C VAL A 315 -2.36 12.45 0.67
N GLY A 316 -2.54 11.36 1.41
CA GLY A 316 -3.03 11.35 2.78
C GLY A 316 -4.55 11.25 2.93
N ASN A 317 -5.28 10.87 1.88
CA ASN A 317 -6.67 10.49 2.03
C ASN A 317 -6.77 9.16 2.77
N LEU A 318 -7.72 9.05 3.69
CA LEU A 318 -7.96 7.81 4.41
C LEU A 318 -9.07 7.03 3.73
N PHE A 319 -8.91 5.72 3.68
CA PHE A 319 -9.93 4.79 3.22
C PHE A 319 -10.28 3.85 4.37
N ILE A 320 -11.54 3.84 4.75
CA ILE A 320 -12.05 3.12 5.90
C ILE A 320 -13.03 2.08 5.41
N THR A 321 -12.81 0.81 5.76
CA THR A 321 -13.75 -0.28 5.44
C THR A 321 -14.60 -0.63 6.65
N GLY A 322 -15.86 -0.90 6.40
CA GLY A 322 -16.78 -1.40 7.41
C GLY A 322 -18.23 -1.42 6.91
N ASN A 323 -19.00 -2.40 7.42
CA ASN A 323 -20.44 -2.53 7.17
C ASN A 323 -20.85 -2.41 5.69
N GLY A 324 -20.17 -3.15 4.81
CA GLY A 324 -20.47 -3.16 3.38
C GLY A 324 -20.26 -1.83 2.66
N ARG A 325 -19.35 -0.99 3.19
CA ARG A 325 -18.96 0.29 2.58
C ARG A 325 -17.46 0.51 2.66
N ILE A 326 -16.97 1.29 1.71
CA ILE A 326 -15.65 1.91 1.78
C ILE A 326 -15.87 3.42 1.75
N ARG A 327 -15.34 4.10 2.77
CA ARG A 327 -15.47 5.54 2.92
C ARG A 327 -14.11 6.21 2.81
N ARG A 328 -14.07 7.36 2.14
CA ARG A 328 -12.86 8.17 2.00
C ARG A 328 -12.97 9.42 2.87
N VAL A 329 -11.93 9.71 3.63
CA VAL A 329 -11.74 11.02 4.28
C VAL A 329 -10.75 11.80 3.44
N ASP A 330 -11.16 12.93 2.94
CA ASP A 330 -10.30 13.81 2.14
C ASP A 330 -9.19 14.43 2.99
N ALA A 331 -7.96 14.37 2.51
CA ALA A 331 -6.77 14.80 3.26
C ALA A 331 -6.76 16.30 3.57
N VAL A 332 -7.42 17.13 2.77
CA VAL A 332 -7.43 18.59 2.88
C VAL A 332 -8.69 19.09 3.60
N THR A 333 -9.84 18.69 3.08
CA THR A 333 -11.14 19.20 3.57
C THR A 333 -11.63 18.47 4.83
N LYS A 334 -11.08 17.29 5.14
CA LYS A 334 -11.51 16.41 6.24
C LYS A 334 -12.95 15.94 6.13
N VAL A 335 -13.54 16.09 4.96
CA VAL A 335 -14.89 15.62 4.66
C VAL A 335 -14.83 14.11 4.38
N ILE A 336 -15.78 13.37 4.96
CA ILE A 336 -15.94 11.94 4.69
C ILE A 336 -17.02 11.71 3.63
N THR A 337 -16.76 10.78 2.71
CA THR A 337 -17.68 10.38 1.65
C THR A 337 -17.65 8.88 1.45
N THR A 338 -18.79 8.26 1.16
CA THR A 338 -18.81 6.88 0.68
C THR A 338 -18.31 6.84 -0.77
N VAL A 339 -17.30 6.03 -1.03
CA VAL A 339 -16.75 5.82 -2.39
C VAL A 339 -17.22 4.51 -3.01
N ALA A 340 -17.56 3.53 -2.20
CA ALA A 340 -18.13 2.26 -2.67
C ALA A 340 -19.03 1.63 -1.59
N GLY A 341 -20.03 0.89 -2.05
CA GLY A 341 -20.92 0.12 -1.18
C GLY A 341 -22.16 0.90 -0.71
N ASN A 342 -23.28 0.19 -0.63
CA ASN A 342 -24.56 0.70 -0.14
C ASN A 342 -24.90 0.23 1.28
N GLY A 343 -24.03 -0.62 1.88
CA GLY A 343 -24.24 -1.21 3.21
C GLY A 343 -25.14 -2.43 3.24
N ILE A 344 -25.58 -2.92 2.10
CA ILE A 344 -26.36 -4.14 1.98
C ILE A 344 -25.40 -5.25 1.57
N PRO A 345 -25.24 -6.32 2.37
CA PRO A 345 -24.44 -7.46 1.96
C PRO A 345 -24.94 -8.09 0.66
N GLY A 346 -24.02 -8.59 -0.18
CA GLY A 346 -24.33 -9.22 -1.44
C GLY A 346 -23.67 -8.54 -2.63
N TYR A 347 -24.09 -8.92 -3.83
CA TYR A 347 -23.53 -8.45 -5.10
C TYR A 347 -24.56 -7.73 -5.95
N SER A 348 -24.29 -6.49 -6.31
CA SER A 348 -25.06 -5.73 -7.29
C SER A 348 -24.26 -4.53 -7.82
N GLY A 349 -24.78 -3.85 -8.83
CA GLY A 349 -24.40 -2.49 -9.21
C GLY A 349 -23.22 -2.36 -10.14
N ASP A 350 -22.70 -3.41 -10.77
CA ASP A 350 -21.65 -3.30 -11.78
C ASP A 350 -22.13 -2.48 -12.98
N GLY A 351 -21.23 -1.65 -13.52
CA GLY A 351 -21.55 -0.68 -14.57
C GLY A 351 -22.30 0.57 -14.06
N GLY A 352 -22.68 0.60 -12.77
CA GLY A 352 -23.40 1.71 -12.12
C GLY A 352 -22.53 2.51 -11.16
N LEU A 353 -23.22 3.36 -10.37
CA LEU A 353 -22.56 4.12 -9.31
C LEU A 353 -22.04 3.20 -8.21
N ALA A 354 -20.75 3.31 -7.88
CA ALA A 354 -20.12 2.46 -6.87
C ALA A 354 -20.80 2.56 -5.49
N THR A 355 -21.35 3.71 -5.14
CA THR A 355 -22.08 3.96 -3.88
C THR A 355 -23.47 3.30 -3.82
N LYS A 356 -23.97 2.79 -4.94
CA LYS A 356 -25.24 2.02 -5.02
C LYS A 356 -25.03 0.52 -5.11
N ALA A 357 -23.79 0.08 -5.27
CA ALA A 357 -23.45 -1.33 -5.36
C ALA A 357 -23.53 -2.01 -4.00
N SER A 358 -24.02 -3.24 -3.96
CA SER A 358 -23.83 -4.12 -2.82
C SER A 358 -22.43 -4.73 -2.88
N ILE A 359 -21.70 -4.67 -1.79
CA ILE A 359 -20.37 -5.27 -1.62
C ILE A 359 -20.30 -5.97 -0.26
N GLN A 360 -19.55 -7.06 -0.23
CA GLN A 360 -19.25 -7.76 1.02
C GLN A 360 -17.74 -7.89 1.18
N ALA A 361 -17.09 -6.73 1.23
CA ALA A 361 -15.66 -6.61 1.36
C ALA A 361 -15.21 -6.96 2.78
N LEU A 362 -14.28 -7.89 2.88
CA LEU A 362 -13.67 -8.31 4.15
C LEU A 362 -12.26 -7.71 4.32
N SER A 363 -11.65 -7.20 3.25
CA SER A 363 -10.30 -6.64 3.29
C SER A 363 -10.21 -5.33 2.53
N ILE A 364 -9.27 -4.47 2.97
CA ILE A 364 -8.91 -3.28 2.19
C ILE A 364 -8.23 -3.70 0.91
N ALA A 365 -8.72 -3.08 -0.12
CA ALA A 365 -8.16 -3.10 -1.44
C ALA A 365 -6.88 -2.27 -1.53
N SER A 366 -6.06 -2.60 -2.51
CA SER A 366 -4.95 -1.75 -2.94
C SER A 366 -5.48 -0.56 -3.76
N ILE A 367 -4.79 0.56 -3.65
CA ILE A 367 -4.99 1.71 -4.53
C ILE A 367 -3.79 1.75 -5.48
N ASP A 368 -4.06 1.74 -6.78
CA ASP A 368 -2.99 1.86 -7.77
C ASP A 368 -2.55 3.33 -7.96
N SER A 369 -1.45 3.51 -8.66
CA SER A 369 -0.90 4.83 -8.99
C SER A 369 -1.83 5.66 -9.92
N TYR A 370 -2.84 5.05 -10.52
CA TYR A 370 -3.86 5.73 -11.31
C TYR A 370 -5.05 6.22 -10.49
N GLY A 371 -5.05 5.95 -9.18
CA GLY A 371 -6.18 6.29 -8.30
C GLY A 371 -7.36 5.32 -8.44
N ASN A 372 -7.13 4.07 -8.80
CA ASN A 372 -8.17 3.05 -8.80
C ASN A 372 -8.14 2.29 -7.47
N LEU A 373 -9.29 2.16 -6.86
CA LEU A 373 -9.51 1.34 -5.69
C LEU A 373 -9.91 -0.07 -6.13
N PHE A 374 -9.15 -1.07 -5.76
CA PHE A 374 -9.48 -2.48 -5.97
C PHE A 374 -10.05 -3.06 -4.69
N ILE A 375 -11.11 -3.82 -4.79
CA ILE A 375 -11.89 -4.34 -3.68
C ILE A 375 -11.95 -5.86 -3.78
N GLY A 376 -11.42 -6.55 -2.78
CA GLY A 376 -11.66 -7.99 -2.60
C GLY A 376 -13.07 -8.21 -2.08
N ASP A 377 -14.00 -8.46 -2.98
CA ASP A 377 -15.40 -8.77 -2.67
C ASP A 377 -15.54 -10.28 -2.45
N GLY A 378 -14.85 -10.75 -1.39
CA GLY A 378 -14.52 -12.17 -1.19
C GLY A 378 -15.72 -13.08 -1.09
N ALA A 379 -16.72 -12.71 -0.31
CA ALA A 379 -17.94 -13.49 -0.17
C ALA A 379 -18.79 -13.53 -1.45
N ASN A 380 -18.55 -12.60 -2.38
CA ASN A 380 -19.19 -12.59 -3.70
C ASN A 380 -18.30 -13.20 -4.80
N PHE A 381 -17.15 -13.76 -4.44
CA PHE A 381 -16.20 -14.44 -5.36
C PHE A 381 -15.76 -13.56 -6.52
N ARG A 382 -15.46 -12.27 -6.21
CA ARG A 382 -15.07 -11.25 -7.19
C ARG A 382 -13.98 -10.33 -6.67
N VAL A 383 -13.27 -9.75 -7.61
CA VAL A 383 -12.49 -8.52 -7.38
C VAL A 383 -13.14 -7.41 -8.20
N ARG A 384 -13.39 -6.28 -7.55
CA ARG A 384 -14.07 -5.13 -8.15
C ARG A 384 -13.16 -3.90 -8.13
N LYS A 385 -13.36 -2.99 -9.08
CA LYS A 385 -12.57 -1.77 -9.26
C LYS A 385 -13.49 -0.55 -9.21
N VAL A 386 -13.04 0.47 -8.51
CA VAL A 386 -13.68 1.80 -8.46
C VAL A 386 -12.62 2.84 -8.83
N PRO A 387 -12.74 3.51 -9.98
CA PRO A 387 -11.91 4.68 -10.28
C PRO A 387 -12.25 5.82 -9.30
N LEU A 388 -11.25 6.25 -8.52
CA LEU A 388 -11.40 7.37 -7.57
C LEU A 388 -11.06 8.71 -8.19
N GLY A 389 -10.28 8.68 -9.28
CA GLY A 389 -9.86 9.82 -10.02
C GLY A 389 -8.96 9.44 -11.19
N VAL A 390 -8.61 10.38 -12.02
CA VAL A 390 -7.69 10.20 -13.15
C VAL A 390 -6.63 11.30 -13.07
N PRO A 391 -5.33 10.94 -13.03
CA PRO A 391 -4.27 11.92 -13.17
C PRO A 391 -4.36 12.63 -14.52
N GLY A 392 -4.02 13.90 -14.57
CA GLY A 392 -3.94 14.66 -15.80
C GLY A 392 -2.55 15.27 -15.97
N ILE A 393 -2.09 15.46 -17.19
CA ILE A 393 -0.79 16.08 -17.45
C ILE A 393 -0.89 17.15 -18.52
N LEU A 394 -0.51 18.36 -18.18
CA LEU A 394 -0.36 19.49 -19.08
C LEU A 394 1.08 19.98 -19.02
N LEU A 395 1.75 20.08 -20.16
CA LEU A 395 3.11 20.62 -20.28
C LEU A 395 3.05 22.07 -20.75
N SER A 396 3.87 22.95 -20.16
CA SER A 396 3.99 24.36 -20.57
C SER A 396 4.54 24.53 -21.98
N THR A 397 5.32 23.57 -22.46
CA THR A 397 5.89 23.53 -23.81
C THR A 397 6.18 22.09 -24.27
N THR A 398 6.21 21.88 -25.57
CA THR A 398 6.60 20.62 -26.21
C THR A 398 7.97 20.68 -26.90
N ALA A 399 8.65 21.85 -26.81
CA ALA A 399 10.00 22.02 -27.37
C ALA A 399 10.80 23.05 -26.57
N LEU A 400 12.11 22.81 -26.42
CA LEU A 400 13.10 23.74 -25.91
C LEU A 400 14.23 23.91 -26.91
N ASN A 401 14.61 25.19 -27.19
CA ASN A 401 15.71 25.51 -28.07
C ASN A 401 16.77 26.33 -27.30
N PHE A 402 17.96 25.79 -27.20
CA PHE A 402 19.08 26.37 -26.42
C PHE A 402 19.98 27.28 -27.26
N GLY A 403 19.75 27.39 -28.56
CA GLY A 403 20.56 28.24 -29.46
C GLY A 403 22.01 27.76 -29.52
N ASN A 404 22.91 28.72 -29.74
CA ASN A 404 24.36 28.48 -29.85
C ASN A 404 25.00 28.41 -28.46
N VAL A 405 25.72 27.33 -28.17
CA VAL A 405 26.43 27.10 -26.91
C VAL A 405 27.86 26.64 -27.20
N VAL A 406 28.83 27.26 -26.57
CA VAL A 406 30.25 26.88 -26.72
C VAL A 406 30.49 25.47 -26.22
N LEU A 407 31.30 24.69 -26.95
CA LEU A 407 31.63 23.31 -26.59
C LEU A 407 32.06 23.17 -25.12
N ASN A 408 31.54 22.13 -24.47
CA ASN A 408 31.82 21.79 -23.07
C ASN A 408 31.43 22.87 -22.04
N THR A 409 30.68 23.90 -22.44
CA THR A 409 30.06 24.85 -21.52
C THR A 409 28.55 24.54 -21.33
N GLN A 410 27.98 25.10 -20.29
CA GLN A 410 26.55 24.92 -20.00
C GLN A 410 25.75 26.09 -20.54
N SER A 411 24.61 25.81 -21.16
CA SER A 411 23.60 26.82 -21.47
C SER A 411 22.91 27.33 -20.19
N PRO A 412 22.24 28.49 -20.24
CA PRO A 412 21.18 28.80 -19.29
C PRO A 412 20.15 27.67 -19.23
N ALA A 413 19.61 27.43 -18.04
CA ALA A 413 18.55 26.43 -17.83
C ALA A 413 17.24 26.93 -18.46
N GLN A 414 16.54 26.03 -19.14
CA GLN A 414 15.16 26.25 -19.58
C GLN A 414 14.23 25.27 -18.84
N THR A 415 13.02 25.71 -18.57
CA THR A 415 12.11 24.98 -17.70
C THR A 415 10.85 24.52 -18.44
N VAL A 416 10.50 23.25 -18.24
CA VAL A 416 9.17 22.71 -18.57
C VAL A 416 8.39 22.63 -17.27
N THR A 417 7.27 23.33 -17.18
CA THR A 417 6.31 23.19 -16.09
C THR A 417 5.34 22.06 -16.42
N ILE A 418 5.17 21.13 -15.51
CA ILE A 418 4.21 20.04 -15.60
C ILE A 418 3.09 20.33 -14.61
N THR A 419 1.88 20.52 -15.11
CA THR A 419 0.69 20.76 -14.29
C THR A 419 -0.20 19.53 -14.30
N ASN A 420 -0.66 19.12 -13.13
CA ASN A 420 -1.69 18.09 -12.99
C ASN A 420 -3.08 18.72 -13.18
N ASN A 421 -3.66 18.56 -14.33
CA ASN A 421 -5.02 19.01 -14.65
C ASN A 421 -6.08 17.90 -14.47
N GLY A 422 -5.71 16.78 -13.83
CA GLY A 422 -6.60 15.69 -13.48
C GLY A 422 -7.19 15.82 -12.09
N THR A 423 -7.79 14.72 -11.62
CA THR A 423 -8.46 14.62 -10.31
C THR A 423 -7.78 13.62 -9.35
N ALA A 424 -6.72 12.94 -9.79
CA ALA A 424 -5.88 12.07 -8.98
C ALA A 424 -4.42 12.54 -8.98
N LEU A 425 -3.59 12.00 -8.08
CA LEU A 425 -2.16 12.29 -8.01
C LEU A 425 -1.46 11.91 -9.33
N LEU A 426 -0.69 12.84 -9.88
CA LEU A 426 0.18 12.61 -11.02
C LEU A 426 1.58 12.25 -10.54
N GLU A 427 1.99 11.01 -10.78
CA GLU A 427 3.32 10.49 -10.47
C GLU A 427 4.11 10.20 -11.74
N PHE A 428 5.42 9.96 -11.60
CA PHE A 428 6.30 9.73 -12.73
C PHE A 428 7.14 8.48 -12.53
N PHE A 429 7.04 7.54 -13.47
CA PHE A 429 7.94 6.39 -13.53
C PHE A 429 9.36 6.80 -13.92
N SER A 430 9.48 7.79 -14.80
CA SER A 430 10.76 8.41 -15.16
C SER A 430 10.59 9.77 -15.80
N ILE A 431 11.59 10.65 -15.58
CA ILE A 431 11.81 11.89 -16.30
C ILE A 431 13.27 11.87 -16.73
N ALA A 432 13.54 11.77 -18.03
CA ALA A 432 14.90 11.60 -18.55
C ALA A 432 15.15 12.41 -19.82
N ALA A 433 16.29 13.08 -19.88
CA ALA A 433 16.82 13.68 -21.09
C ALA A 433 17.94 12.82 -21.66
N SER A 434 18.18 12.91 -22.98
CA SER A 434 19.23 12.16 -23.68
C SER A 434 20.24 13.09 -24.36
N GLY A 435 21.32 12.53 -24.93
CA GLY A 435 22.35 13.25 -25.65
C GLY A 435 23.13 14.24 -24.74
N GLY A 436 23.46 15.41 -25.28
CA GLY A 436 24.14 16.49 -24.57
C GLY A 436 23.24 17.29 -23.63
N PHE A 437 22.02 16.83 -23.34
CA PHE A 437 21.05 17.52 -22.48
C PHE A 437 20.95 16.83 -21.13
N ARG A 438 20.94 17.63 -20.06
CA ARG A 438 20.79 17.15 -18.67
C ARG A 438 19.59 17.78 -18.02
N GLN A 439 18.90 17.05 -17.15
CA GLN A 439 17.74 17.55 -16.43
C GLN A 439 17.89 17.41 -14.91
N SER A 440 17.23 18.29 -14.21
CA SER A 440 16.87 18.17 -12.80
C SER A 440 15.40 18.52 -12.62
N ASN A 441 14.73 18.00 -11.59
CA ASN A 441 13.30 18.29 -11.44
C ASN A 441 12.86 18.31 -9.99
N THR A 442 11.69 18.90 -9.73
CA THR A 442 11.01 18.98 -8.43
C THR A 442 9.81 18.04 -8.33
N CYS A 443 9.71 17.04 -9.21
CA CYS A 443 8.53 16.19 -9.36
C CYS A 443 8.57 14.91 -8.51
N HIS A 444 9.53 14.77 -7.59
CA HIS A 444 9.84 13.52 -6.89
C HIS A 444 8.72 12.98 -5.97
N SER A 445 7.90 13.87 -5.40
CA SER A 445 6.78 13.49 -4.51
C SER A 445 5.43 13.41 -5.21
N GLY A 446 5.44 13.40 -6.56
CA GLY A 446 4.22 13.51 -7.35
C GLY A 446 3.64 14.94 -7.36
N VAL A 447 2.63 15.17 -8.18
CA VAL A 447 1.96 16.46 -8.38
C VAL A 447 0.49 16.31 -8.05
N GLN A 448 0.01 17.04 -7.06
CA GLN A 448 -1.39 17.06 -6.63
C GLN A 448 -2.31 17.59 -7.75
N PRO A 449 -3.61 17.23 -7.77
CA PRO A 449 -4.60 17.86 -8.61
C PRO A 449 -4.54 19.40 -8.53
N GLY A 450 -4.42 20.05 -9.68
CA GLY A 450 -4.28 21.51 -9.79
C GLY A 450 -2.89 22.07 -9.46
N ALA A 451 -1.98 21.29 -8.94
CA ALA A 451 -0.60 21.73 -8.67
C ALA A 451 0.33 21.53 -9.87
N ALA A 452 1.57 22.03 -9.75
CA ALA A 452 2.59 21.89 -10.76
C ALA A 452 3.97 21.59 -10.16
N CYS A 453 4.82 20.93 -10.96
CA CYS A 453 6.26 20.78 -10.71
C CYS A 453 7.07 21.26 -11.91
N GLN A 454 8.38 21.37 -11.75
CA GLN A 454 9.28 21.91 -12.77
C GLN A 454 10.37 20.91 -13.15
N VAL A 455 10.66 20.84 -14.45
CA VAL A 455 11.81 20.13 -15.02
C VAL A 455 12.72 21.16 -15.66
N SER A 456 13.89 21.38 -15.08
CA SER A 456 14.92 22.26 -15.59
C SER A 456 15.85 21.45 -16.50
N VAL A 457 16.10 21.96 -17.71
CA VAL A 457 16.98 21.31 -18.70
C VAL A 457 18.11 22.27 -19.05
N ILE A 458 19.34 21.77 -19.15
CA ILE A 458 20.52 22.46 -19.64
C ILE A 458 21.09 21.71 -20.85
N PHE A 459 21.74 22.43 -21.75
CA PHE A 459 22.47 21.88 -22.87
C PHE A 459 23.96 22.01 -22.68
N VAL A 460 24.71 20.93 -22.86
CA VAL A 460 26.17 20.87 -22.77
C VAL A 460 26.67 20.17 -24.06
N PRO A 461 26.93 20.94 -25.14
CA PRO A 461 27.35 20.33 -26.41
C PRO A 461 28.72 19.66 -26.30
N ASN A 462 28.83 18.46 -26.84
CA ASN A 462 30.07 17.68 -26.93
C ASN A 462 30.66 17.64 -28.35
N SER A 463 29.98 18.23 -29.32
CA SER A 463 30.43 18.36 -30.72
C SER A 463 29.90 19.66 -31.36
N ILE A 464 30.62 20.14 -32.41
CA ILE A 464 30.17 21.27 -33.20
C ILE A 464 28.99 20.85 -34.09
N GLY A 465 28.06 21.78 -34.26
CA GLY A 465 26.88 21.58 -35.11
C GLY A 465 25.58 21.40 -34.34
N ALA A 466 24.50 21.22 -35.09
CA ALA A 466 23.17 21.04 -34.54
C ALA A 466 23.05 19.69 -33.79
N GLN A 467 22.53 19.74 -32.58
CA GLN A 467 22.24 18.57 -31.76
C GLN A 467 20.76 18.58 -31.37
N SER A 468 20.13 17.42 -31.36
CA SER A 468 18.75 17.24 -30.95
C SER A 468 18.58 16.01 -30.06
N ALA A 469 17.63 16.08 -29.16
CA ALA A 469 17.29 14.99 -28.24
C ALA A 469 15.82 15.12 -27.81
N VAL A 470 15.43 14.25 -26.88
CA VAL A 470 14.07 14.24 -26.34
C VAL A 470 14.15 14.17 -24.82
N LEU A 471 13.42 15.07 -24.15
CA LEU A 471 13.03 14.88 -22.76
C LEU A 471 11.82 13.97 -22.74
N THR A 472 11.98 12.77 -22.19
CA THR A 472 10.93 11.78 -22.08
C THR A 472 10.38 11.78 -20.65
N ILE A 473 9.06 11.98 -20.52
CA ILE A 473 8.33 12.01 -19.27
C ILE A 473 7.34 10.84 -19.30
N ARG A 474 7.48 9.90 -18.39
CA ARG A 474 6.58 8.74 -18.23
C ARG A 474 5.73 8.91 -16.97
N PRO A 475 4.49 9.47 -17.12
CA PRO A 475 3.57 9.61 -16.01
C PRO A 475 2.83 8.30 -15.71
N ASN A 476 2.16 8.23 -14.55
CA ASN A 476 1.19 7.19 -14.19
C ASN A 476 -0.17 7.35 -14.93
N ILE A 477 -0.15 7.83 -16.14
CA ILE A 477 -1.33 7.98 -17.01
C ILE A 477 -1.22 6.95 -18.14
N PRO A 478 -2.28 6.19 -18.46
CA PRO A 478 -2.27 5.26 -19.56
C PRO A 478 -1.90 5.92 -20.90
N GLY A 479 -1.15 5.22 -21.73
CA GLY A 479 -0.70 5.66 -23.05
C GLY A 479 0.79 5.96 -23.10
N ASP A 480 1.20 6.60 -24.21
CA ASP A 480 2.61 6.87 -24.48
C ASP A 480 3.21 7.93 -23.57
N ALA A 481 4.54 7.83 -23.37
CA ALA A 481 5.32 8.85 -22.68
C ALA A 481 5.13 10.23 -23.34
N ARG A 482 5.06 11.27 -22.53
CA ARG A 482 5.07 12.66 -23.02
C ARG A 482 6.48 13.03 -23.43
N LYS A 483 6.61 13.73 -24.56
CA LYS A 483 7.89 14.08 -25.17
C LYS A 483 8.01 15.60 -25.34
N VAL A 484 9.19 16.13 -24.98
CA VAL A 484 9.58 17.51 -25.28
C VAL A 484 10.82 17.45 -26.15
N THR A 485 10.76 18.03 -27.32
CA THR A 485 11.91 18.10 -28.24
C THR A 485 12.95 19.08 -27.71
N LEU A 486 14.19 18.65 -27.69
CA LEU A 486 15.34 19.46 -27.26
C LEU A 486 16.24 19.73 -28.47
N SER A 487 16.66 20.97 -28.66
CA SER A 487 17.57 21.35 -29.75
C SER A 487 18.57 22.42 -29.31
N GLY A 488 19.76 22.39 -29.88
CA GLY A 488 20.82 23.37 -29.67
C GLY A 488 21.94 23.20 -30.68
N VAL A 489 22.83 24.18 -30.77
CA VAL A 489 23.98 24.15 -31.68
C VAL A 489 25.28 24.32 -30.88
N GLY A 490 26.15 23.31 -30.96
CA GLY A 490 27.52 23.43 -30.42
C GLY A 490 28.37 24.30 -31.34
N ILE A 491 29.03 25.30 -30.79
CA ILE A 491 29.95 26.17 -31.52
C ILE A 491 31.37 26.10 -30.93
N SER A 492 32.37 26.39 -31.72
CA SER A 492 33.75 26.65 -31.25
C SER A 492 33.80 27.93 -30.42
N GLN A 493 34.79 28.06 -29.55
CA GLN A 493 35.16 29.33 -28.91
C GLN A 493 35.53 30.38 -29.95
#